data_5606761b109401ab7a0afa67baed12a4
#
_entry.id   5606761b109401ab7a0afa67baed12a4
#
_cell.length_a   1.000
_cell.length_b   1.000
_cell.length_c   1.000
_cell.angle_alpha   90.00
_cell.angle_beta   90.00
_cell.angle_gamma   90.00
#
_symmetry.space_group_name_H-M   'P 1'
#
loop_
_entity.id
_entity.type
_entity.pdbx_description
1 polymer ?
#
loop_
_entity_poly.entity_id
_entity_poly.type
_entity_poly.pdbx_seq_one_letter_code
_entity_poly.pdbx_strand_id
1 'polypeptide(L)'
;KYSKQAYYNGNPKYYQLPNGQERAFILEFTKNSEANSDLLRNFVDSTGQYARMTTFMKDIGTDKMERIEERLQARIQKEFPSERYEVKMTGKALVFLKGTNYLIRNLVVSLSLAILLISLFMAWMFRSFEMILISLIPNMLPLLVTAGLMGFLGVPIKPSTILVFSIAFGISVDDTIHFLAKYRQELQAHQWRVKKSVYAALRETGVSMFYTSIVLFFGFLVFIVSSFGGTIALGGLVSVTLLFAMVSNLLLLPSLLLSLEQRIANKKVFKEPAMKLIPKEEDELEKDIIEELEK
;
A
#
# COMPACT_ATOMS: atom_id res chain seq x y z
N LYS A 1 -38.69 14.40 16.76
CA LYS A 1 -39.34 13.16 17.16
C LYS A 1 -39.33 13.00 18.68
N TYR A 2 -38.15 13.02 19.32
CA TYR A 2 -38.04 12.94 20.79
C TYR A 2 -38.85 14.01 21.51
N SER A 3 -38.84 15.24 21.04
CA SER A 3 -39.59 16.35 21.62
C SER A 3 -41.10 16.09 21.58
N LYS A 4 -41.65 15.49 20.51
CA LYS A 4 -43.05 15.08 20.43
C LYS A 4 -43.34 13.92 21.37
N GLN A 5 -42.48 12.91 21.43
CA GLN A 5 -42.60 11.79 22.36
C GLN A 5 -42.56 12.26 23.83
N ALA A 6 -41.65 13.17 24.16
CA ALA A 6 -41.54 13.75 25.50
C ALA A 6 -42.79 14.57 25.88
N TYR A 7 -43.31 15.36 24.96
CA TYR A 7 -44.56 16.10 25.14
C TYR A 7 -45.75 15.19 25.45
N TYR A 8 -45.79 13.98 24.84
CA TYR A 8 -46.83 12.97 25.11
C TYR A 8 -46.32 11.91 26.15
N ASN A 9 -45.68 12.36 27.22
CA ASN A 9 -45.25 11.54 28.36
C ASN A 9 -44.40 10.29 28.00
N GLY A 10 -43.55 10.41 27.00
CA GLY A 10 -42.62 9.36 26.59
C GLY A 10 -43.26 8.20 25.79
N ASN A 11 -44.48 8.30 25.38
CA ASN A 11 -45.17 7.22 24.67
C ASN A 11 -44.54 6.95 23.29
N PRO A 12 -44.06 5.70 23.00
CA PRO A 12 -43.37 5.36 21.77
C PRO A 12 -44.18 5.60 20.48
N LYS A 13 -45.52 5.57 20.55
CA LYS A 13 -46.38 5.86 19.39
C LYS A 13 -46.18 7.26 18.81
N TYR A 14 -45.76 8.21 19.64
CA TYR A 14 -45.55 9.59 19.25
C TYR A 14 -44.11 9.91 18.84
N TYR A 15 -43.27 8.89 18.65
CA TYR A 15 -41.92 9.07 18.07
C TYR A 15 -41.98 9.36 16.56
N GLN A 16 -42.68 10.43 16.21
CA GLN A 16 -42.92 10.88 14.83
C GLN A 16 -42.58 12.37 14.70
N LEU A 17 -42.46 12.86 13.46
CA LEU A 17 -42.31 14.27 13.22
C LEU A 17 -43.61 15.00 13.62
N PRO A 18 -43.51 16.16 14.30
CA PRO A 18 -44.69 16.94 14.65
C PRO A 18 -45.37 17.53 13.41
N ASN A 19 -46.70 17.57 13.43
CA ASN A 19 -47.51 18.27 12.42
C ASN A 19 -47.35 19.78 12.54
N GLY A 20 -47.77 20.56 11.53
CA GLY A 20 -47.64 22.01 11.54
C GLY A 20 -48.24 22.69 12.77
N GLN A 21 -49.41 22.19 13.23
CA GLN A 21 -50.06 22.69 14.45
C GLN A 21 -49.33 22.27 15.74
N GLU A 22 -48.87 21.03 15.81
CA GLU A 22 -48.10 20.52 16.95
C GLU A 22 -46.75 21.20 17.12
N ARG A 23 -46.16 21.76 16.05
CA ARG A 23 -44.87 22.43 16.09
C ARG A 23 -44.82 23.58 17.08
N ALA A 24 -45.87 24.42 17.11
CA ALA A 24 -45.89 25.58 17.99
C ALA A 24 -45.90 25.15 19.48
N PHE A 25 -46.77 24.21 19.84
CA PHE A 25 -46.86 23.70 21.21
C PHE A 25 -45.64 22.94 21.67
N ILE A 26 -45.06 22.13 20.79
CA ILE A 26 -43.84 21.37 21.10
C ILE A 26 -42.63 22.30 21.23
N LEU A 27 -42.51 23.38 20.44
CA LEU A 27 -41.48 24.39 20.58
C LEU A 27 -41.57 25.14 21.89
N GLU A 28 -42.77 25.48 22.31
CA GLU A 28 -43.03 26.16 23.59
C GLU A 28 -42.73 25.21 24.78
N PHE A 29 -43.14 23.96 24.71
CA PHE A 29 -42.79 22.93 25.68
C PHE A 29 -41.27 22.73 25.78
N THR A 30 -40.54 22.70 24.66
CA THR A 30 -39.09 22.54 24.66
C THR A 30 -38.34 23.76 25.20
N LYS A 31 -38.91 24.94 25.09
CA LYS A 31 -38.32 26.17 25.68
C LYS A 31 -38.47 26.24 27.20
N ASN A 32 -39.55 25.71 27.72
CA ASN A 32 -39.92 25.84 29.13
C ASN A 32 -39.48 24.65 30.02
N SER A 33 -38.95 23.56 29.46
CA SER A 33 -38.49 22.41 30.25
C SER A 33 -36.99 22.42 30.45
N GLU A 34 -36.55 22.54 31.69
CA GLU A 34 -35.11 22.54 32.10
C GLU A 34 -34.40 21.23 31.68
N ALA A 35 -35.10 20.11 31.71
CA ALA A 35 -34.53 18.82 31.28
C ALA A 35 -34.25 18.71 29.76
N ASN A 36 -34.84 19.59 28.94
CA ASN A 36 -34.68 19.59 27.49
C ASN A 36 -33.53 20.51 27.02
N SER A 37 -33.04 21.41 27.86
CA SER A 37 -31.88 22.25 27.51
C SER A 37 -30.61 21.42 27.26
N ASP A 38 -30.40 20.36 28.03
CA ASP A 38 -29.26 19.47 27.89
C ASP A 38 -29.37 18.53 26.68
N LEU A 39 -30.59 18.05 26.36
CA LEU A 39 -30.80 17.21 25.19
C LEU A 39 -30.69 17.99 23.87
N LEU A 40 -31.21 19.22 23.84
CA LEU A 40 -31.13 20.07 22.66
C LEU A 40 -29.75 20.63 22.43
N ARG A 41 -28.95 20.85 23.48
CA ARG A 41 -27.58 21.31 23.43
C ARG A 41 -26.67 20.40 22.59
N ASN A 42 -26.98 19.11 22.53
CA ASN A 42 -26.25 18.17 21.70
C ASN A 42 -26.55 18.29 20.19
N PHE A 43 -27.64 18.93 19.83
CA PHE A 43 -28.13 19.02 18.44
C PHE A 43 -28.19 20.43 17.90
N VAL A 44 -28.33 21.44 18.75
CA VAL A 44 -28.40 22.87 18.38
C VAL A 44 -27.53 23.64 19.36
N ASP A 45 -26.76 24.58 18.85
CA ASP A 45 -25.92 25.44 19.68
C ASP A 45 -26.74 26.51 20.40
N SER A 46 -26.12 27.21 21.37
CA SER A 46 -26.76 28.26 22.16
C SER A 46 -27.24 29.47 21.34
N THR A 47 -26.61 29.70 20.17
CA THR A 47 -26.96 30.83 19.28
C THR A 47 -28.07 30.45 18.29
N GLY A 48 -28.41 29.17 18.15
CA GLY A 48 -29.38 28.68 17.18
C GLY A 48 -28.91 28.73 15.72
N GLN A 49 -27.62 29.06 15.50
CA GLN A 49 -27.05 29.16 14.16
C GLN A 49 -26.53 27.80 13.63
N TYR A 50 -26.16 26.91 14.54
CA TYR A 50 -25.61 25.59 14.19
C TYR A 50 -26.52 24.49 14.66
N ALA A 51 -26.80 23.55 13.75
CA ALA A 51 -27.55 22.33 14.09
C ALA A 51 -26.79 21.08 13.67
N ARG A 52 -26.77 20.07 14.51
CA ARG A 52 -26.16 18.76 14.25
C ARG A 52 -27.24 17.71 14.01
N MET A 53 -27.15 17.03 12.87
CA MET A 53 -27.95 15.85 12.57
C MET A 53 -27.06 14.61 12.68
N THR A 54 -27.38 13.72 13.62
CA THR A 54 -26.61 12.49 13.82
C THR A 54 -27.40 11.30 13.29
N THR A 55 -26.75 10.47 12.48
CA THR A 55 -27.33 9.23 11.94
C THR A 55 -26.41 8.06 12.25
N PHE A 56 -26.99 6.90 12.50
CA PHE A 56 -26.26 5.65 12.70
C PHE A 56 -26.36 4.81 11.44
N MET A 57 -25.25 4.23 11.05
CA MET A 57 -25.15 3.36 9.88
C MET A 57 -24.71 1.96 10.31
N LYS A 58 -25.17 0.95 9.58
CA LYS A 58 -24.62 -0.40 9.69
C LYS A 58 -23.20 -0.41 9.09
N ASP A 59 -22.39 -1.39 9.49
CA ASP A 59 -21.10 -1.63 8.84
C ASP A 59 -21.34 -2.05 7.37
N ILE A 60 -20.88 -1.22 6.46
CA ILE A 60 -21.01 -1.39 5.02
C ILE A 60 -19.65 -1.17 4.36
N GLY A 61 -19.38 -1.89 3.28
CA GLY A 61 -18.15 -1.73 2.52
C GLY A 61 -17.98 -0.30 1.96
N THR A 62 -16.73 0.07 1.71
CA THR A 62 -16.32 1.40 1.20
C THR A 62 -17.10 1.82 -0.06
N ASP A 63 -17.30 0.90 -1.01
CA ASP A 63 -18.01 1.19 -2.27
C ASP A 63 -19.48 1.61 -2.04
N LYS A 64 -20.16 0.94 -1.09
CA LYS A 64 -21.54 1.31 -0.75
C LYS A 64 -21.59 2.63 -0.01
N MET A 65 -20.57 2.89 0.83
CA MET A 65 -20.46 4.14 1.58
C MET A 65 -20.26 5.33 0.65
N GLU A 66 -19.40 5.21 -0.34
CA GLU A 66 -19.14 6.24 -1.35
C GLU A 66 -20.41 6.62 -2.12
N ARG A 67 -21.14 5.62 -2.60
CA ARG A 67 -22.46 5.86 -3.26
C ARG A 67 -23.49 6.53 -2.35
N ILE A 68 -23.45 6.24 -1.06
CA ILE A 68 -24.34 6.90 -0.09
C ILE A 68 -23.91 8.34 0.13
N GLU A 69 -22.60 8.59 0.26
CA GLU A 69 -22.05 9.95 0.39
C GLU A 69 -22.47 10.82 -0.81
N GLU A 70 -22.28 10.35 -2.03
CA GLU A 70 -22.68 11.07 -3.25
C GLU A 70 -24.17 11.40 -3.28
N ARG A 71 -25.02 10.40 -2.96
CA ARG A 71 -26.48 10.61 -2.92
C ARG A 71 -26.92 11.57 -1.84
N LEU A 72 -26.25 11.52 -0.67
CA LEU A 72 -26.53 12.43 0.42
C LEU A 72 -26.10 13.85 0.06
N GLN A 73 -24.93 14.04 -0.54
CA GLN A 73 -24.47 15.35 -1.00
C GLN A 73 -25.44 15.97 -2.02
N ALA A 74 -25.87 15.17 -3.01
CA ALA A 74 -26.82 15.66 -4.01
C ALA A 74 -28.17 16.06 -3.39
N ARG A 75 -28.68 15.32 -2.41
CA ARG A 75 -29.90 15.67 -1.69
C ARG A 75 -29.73 16.89 -0.78
N ILE A 76 -28.62 16.96 -0.08
CA ILE A 76 -28.30 18.11 0.80
C ILE A 76 -28.24 19.39 -0.04
N GLN A 77 -27.58 19.40 -1.17
CA GLN A 77 -27.51 20.58 -2.04
C GLN A 77 -28.88 21.02 -2.55
N LYS A 78 -29.77 20.04 -2.80
CA LYS A 78 -31.15 20.35 -3.23
C LYS A 78 -32.02 20.92 -2.12
N GLU A 79 -31.92 20.37 -0.91
CA GLU A 79 -32.77 20.76 0.24
C GLU A 79 -32.20 21.99 1.00
N PHE A 80 -30.88 22.16 0.97
CA PHE A 80 -30.14 23.22 1.66
C PHE A 80 -29.28 23.99 0.66
N PRO A 81 -29.84 25.03 -0.02
CA PRO A 81 -29.10 25.83 -0.97
C PRO A 81 -27.87 26.48 -0.33
N SER A 82 -26.73 26.40 -1.02
CA SER A 82 -25.43 26.93 -0.54
C SER A 82 -25.40 28.44 -0.27
N GLU A 83 -26.37 29.18 -0.83
CA GLU A 83 -26.53 30.60 -0.59
C GLU A 83 -27.00 30.94 0.85
N ARG A 84 -27.66 30.02 1.52
CA ARG A 84 -28.25 30.19 2.85
C ARG A 84 -27.70 29.28 3.92
N TYR A 85 -27.17 28.12 3.52
CA TYR A 85 -26.74 27.07 4.44
C TYR A 85 -25.36 26.54 4.10
N GLU A 86 -24.50 26.46 5.09
CA GLU A 86 -23.24 25.73 5.00
C GLU A 86 -23.44 24.36 5.66
N VAL A 87 -23.46 23.30 4.86
CA VAL A 87 -23.66 21.93 5.36
C VAL A 87 -22.37 21.16 5.25
N LYS A 88 -21.84 20.71 6.40
CA LYS A 88 -20.63 19.87 6.47
C LYS A 88 -21.00 18.47 6.92
N MET A 89 -20.74 17.48 6.07
CA MET A 89 -20.80 16.08 6.46
C MET A 89 -19.53 15.69 7.20
N THR A 90 -19.67 15.05 8.34
CA THR A 90 -18.55 14.57 9.16
C THR A 90 -18.93 13.26 9.86
N GLY A 91 -17.96 12.63 10.49
CA GLY A 91 -18.16 11.42 11.26
C GLY A 91 -17.12 10.36 10.97
N LYS A 92 -16.98 9.38 11.87
CA LYS A 92 -15.95 8.33 11.78
C LYS A 92 -15.99 7.58 10.46
N ALA A 93 -17.17 7.25 9.94
CA ALA A 93 -17.32 6.52 8.68
C ALA A 93 -16.78 7.31 7.48
N LEU A 94 -17.05 8.61 7.43
CA LEU A 94 -16.61 9.50 6.35
C LEU A 94 -15.11 9.76 6.41
N VAL A 95 -14.58 9.98 7.61
CA VAL A 95 -13.13 10.14 7.84
C VAL A 95 -12.39 8.86 7.43
N PHE A 96 -12.92 7.70 7.78
CA PHE A 96 -12.35 6.41 7.39
C PHE A 96 -12.36 6.21 5.87
N LEU A 97 -13.48 6.51 5.21
CA LEU A 97 -13.60 6.43 3.74
C LEU A 97 -12.58 7.34 3.05
N LYS A 98 -12.57 8.63 3.41
CA LYS A 98 -11.64 9.61 2.82
C LYS A 98 -10.18 9.26 3.11
N GLY A 99 -9.90 8.80 4.34
CA GLY A 99 -8.57 8.33 4.72
C GLY A 99 -8.11 7.13 3.91
N THR A 100 -8.99 6.14 3.70
CA THR A 100 -8.68 4.94 2.90
C THR A 100 -8.41 5.32 1.44
N ASN A 101 -9.27 6.14 0.83
CA ASN A 101 -9.07 6.60 -0.56
C ASN A 101 -7.78 7.41 -0.72
N TYR A 102 -7.46 8.27 0.25
CA TYR A 102 -6.20 9.00 0.27
C TYR A 102 -4.99 8.07 0.34
N LEU A 103 -5.03 7.04 1.20
CA LEU A 103 -3.96 6.06 1.32
C LEU A 103 -3.78 5.22 0.06
N ILE A 104 -4.88 4.79 -0.58
CA ILE A 104 -4.81 4.05 -1.85
C ILE A 104 -4.17 4.92 -2.93
N ARG A 105 -4.61 6.17 -3.06
CA ARG A 105 -4.02 7.10 -4.04
C ARG A 105 -2.53 7.31 -3.79
N ASN A 106 -2.15 7.53 -2.54
CA ASN A 106 -0.74 7.71 -2.17
C ASN A 106 0.09 6.44 -2.41
N LEU A 107 -0.48 5.24 -2.16
CA LEU A 107 0.17 3.98 -2.51
C LEU A 107 0.49 3.92 -4.00
N VAL A 108 -0.50 4.20 -4.86
CA VAL A 108 -0.30 4.17 -6.32
C VAL A 108 0.77 5.17 -6.75
N VAL A 109 0.72 6.40 -6.23
CA VAL A 109 1.71 7.44 -6.54
C VAL A 109 3.11 7.04 -6.05
N SER A 110 3.24 6.59 -4.80
CA SER A 110 4.53 6.20 -4.22
C SER A 110 5.12 4.97 -4.90
N LEU A 111 4.30 3.97 -5.23
CA LEU A 111 4.73 2.77 -5.95
C LEU A 111 5.17 3.12 -7.38
N SER A 112 4.43 3.98 -8.08
CA SER A 112 4.80 4.46 -9.41
C SER A 112 6.12 5.24 -9.38
N LEU A 113 6.31 6.10 -8.39
CA LEU A 113 7.55 6.85 -8.19
C LEU A 113 8.72 5.90 -7.89
N ALA A 114 8.52 4.91 -7.03
CA ALA A 114 9.53 3.91 -6.72
C ALA A 114 9.92 3.09 -7.97
N ILE A 115 8.97 2.63 -8.77
CA ILE A 115 9.20 1.94 -10.04
C ILE A 115 10.01 2.84 -10.98
N LEU A 116 9.67 4.12 -11.08
CA LEU A 116 10.38 5.07 -11.92
C LEU A 116 11.83 5.26 -11.45
N LEU A 117 12.05 5.45 -10.15
CA LEU A 117 13.41 5.62 -9.59
C LEU A 117 14.27 4.36 -9.79
N ILE A 118 13.70 3.17 -9.58
CA ILE A 118 14.39 1.91 -9.81
C ILE A 118 14.72 1.74 -11.29
N SER A 119 13.78 2.05 -12.17
CA SER A 119 13.99 1.99 -13.62
C SER A 119 15.11 2.94 -14.06
N LEU A 120 15.14 4.14 -13.49
CA LEU A 120 16.19 5.14 -13.75
C LEU A 120 17.56 4.65 -13.25
N PHE A 121 17.60 4.09 -12.05
CA PHE A 121 18.82 3.51 -11.48
C PHE A 121 19.34 2.35 -12.34
N MET A 122 18.44 1.43 -12.76
CA MET A 122 18.80 0.31 -13.64
C MET A 122 19.23 0.79 -15.03
N ALA A 123 18.55 1.80 -15.59
CA ALA A 123 18.97 2.42 -16.85
C ALA A 123 20.37 3.04 -16.75
N TRP A 124 20.66 3.70 -15.64
CA TRP A 124 21.98 4.27 -15.38
C TRP A 124 23.06 3.20 -15.21
N MET A 125 22.73 2.13 -14.47
CA MET A 125 23.66 1.04 -14.17
C MET A 125 23.95 0.17 -15.40
N PHE A 126 22.94 -0.22 -16.17
CA PHE A 126 23.08 -1.17 -17.28
C PHE A 126 22.97 -0.53 -18.67
N ARG A 127 22.42 0.66 -18.77
CA ARG A 127 22.17 1.36 -20.06
C ARG A 127 21.40 0.51 -21.10
N SER A 128 20.56 -0.40 -20.63
CA SER A 128 19.76 -1.31 -21.44
C SER A 128 18.31 -1.34 -20.95
N PHE A 129 17.37 -1.16 -21.88
CA PHE A 129 15.94 -1.24 -21.57
C PHE A 129 15.51 -2.66 -21.17
N GLU A 130 16.13 -3.67 -21.76
CA GLU A 130 15.85 -5.08 -21.43
C GLU A 130 16.18 -5.39 -19.96
N MET A 131 17.26 -4.83 -19.44
CA MET A 131 17.64 -4.99 -18.04
C MET A 131 16.66 -4.32 -17.07
N ILE A 132 16.02 -3.24 -17.48
CA ILE A 132 14.93 -2.62 -16.69
C ILE A 132 13.76 -3.60 -16.56
N LEU A 133 13.33 -4.22 -17.66
CA LEU A 133 12.24 -5.20 -17.63
C LEU A 133 12.60 -6.43 -16.79
N ILE A 134 13.83 -6.95 -16.94
CA ILE A 134 14.33 -8.08 -16.15
C ILE A 134 14.33 -7.77 -14.66
N SER A 135 14.65 -6.54 -14.27
CA SER A 135 14.64 -6.13 -12.87
C SER A 135 13.24 -5.90 -12.30
N LEU A 136 12.27 -5.45 -13.12
CA LEU A 136 10.93 -5.13 -12.66
C LEU A 136 10.01 -6.35 -12.56
N ILE A 137 10.08 -7.28 -13.52
CA ILE A 137 9.18 -8.45 -13.57
C ILE A 137 9.23 -9.28 -12.28
N PRO A 138 10.39 -9.67 -11.75
CA PRO A 138 10.46 -10.44 -10.51
C PRO A 138 9.89 -9.72 -9.29
N ASN A 139 9.95 -8.38 -9.28
CA ASN A 139 9.44 -7.57 -8.19
C ASN A 139 7.92 -7.31 -8.27
N MET A 140 7.37 -7.27 -9.50
CA MET A 140 5.93 -7.08 -9.70
C MET A 140 5.15 -8.36 -9.43
N LEU A 141 5.71 -9.54 -9.74
CA LEU A 141 5.03 -10.82 -9.61
C LEU A 141 4.53 -11.10 -8.17
N PRO A 142 5.34 -10.95 -7.12
CA PRO A 142 4.88 -11.16 -5.74
C PRO A 142 3.73 -10.24 -5.33
N LEU A 143 3.75 -8.99 -5.81
CA LEU A 143 2.67 -8.04 -5.52
C LEU A 143 1.36 -8.43 -6.20
N LEU A 144 1.43 -8.89 -7.46
CA LEU A 144 0.26 -9.38 -8.19
C LEU A 144 -0.32 -10.65 -7.52
N VAL A 145 0.54 -11.57 -7.10
CA VAL A 145 0.11 -12.78 -6.35
C VAL A 145 -0.56 -12.37 -5.05
N THR A 146 0.00 -11.41 -4.32
CA THR A 146 -0.59 -10.91 -3.06
C THR A 146 -1.94 -10.25 -3.28
N ALA A 147 -2.06 -9.42 -4.32
CA ALA A 147 -3.35 -8.82 -4.69
C ALA A 147 -4.38 -9.89 -5.05
N GLY A 148 -3.97 -10.93 -5.81
CA GLY A 148 -4.79 -12.08 -6.14
C GLY A 148 -5.24 -12.87 -4.90
N LEU A 149 -4.33 -13.13 -3.96
CA LEU A 149 -4.63 -13.80 -2.69
C LEU A 149 -5.61 -12.98 -1.84
N MET A 150 -5.42 -11.66 -1.75
CA MET A 150 -6.37 -10.79 -1.05
C MET A 150 -7.77 -10.87 -1.65
N GLY A 151 -7.88 -10.85 -2.99
CA GLY A 151 -9.15 -11.00 -3.68
C GLY A 151 -9.78 -12.37 -3.45
N PHE A 152 -9.00 -13.44 -3.53
CA PHE A 152 -9.47 -14.80 -3.33
C PHE A 152 -9.92 -15.07 -1.88
N LEU A 153 -9.18 -14.59 -0.89
CA LEU A 153 -9.50 -14.74 0.53
C LEU A 153 -10.53 -13.71 1.03
N GLY A 154 -10.96 -12.77 0.19
CA GLY A 154 -11.89 -11.72 0.57
C GLY A 154 -11.30 -10.73 1.59
N VAL A 155 -9.97 -10.55 1.63
CA VAL A 155 -9.33 -9.60 2.54
C VAL A 155 -9.52 -8.19 2.01
N PRO A 156 -10.24 -7.32 2.73
CA PRO A 156 -10.54 -5.97 2.25
C PRO A 156 -9.30 -5.08 2.25
N ILE A 157 -9.29 -4.11 1.35
CA ILE A 157 -8.27 -3.06 1.32
C ILE A 157 -8.51 -2.12 2.51
N LYS A 158 -7.58 -2.16 3.45
CA LYS A 158 -7.54 -1.34 4.67
C LYS A 158 -6.18 -0.67 4.80
N PRO A 159 -6.00 0.35 5.64
CA PRO A 159 -4.70 0.96 5.86
C PRO A 159 -3.57 -0.04 6.16
N SER A 160 -3.86 -1.06 6.96
CA SER A 160 -2.89 -2.13 7.28
C SER A 160 -2.51 -2.99 6.08
N THR A 161 -3.48 -3.37 5.22
CA THR A 161 -3.21 -4.20 4.04
C THR A 161 -2.56 -3.42 2.90
N ILE A 162 -2.76 -2.10 2.84
CA ILE A 162 -2.04 -1.22 1.90
C ILE A 162 -0.54 -1.23 2.17
N LEU A 163 -0.12 -1.24 3.44
CA LEU A 163 1.29 -1.29 3.84
C LEU A 163 2.01 -2.55 3.34
N VAL A 164 1.29 -3.67 3.16
CA VAL A 164 1.86 -4.92 2.63
C VAL A 164 2.58 -4.67 1.30
N PHE A 165 1.94 -3.95 0.38
CA PHE A 165 2.51 -3.67 -0.94
C PHE A 165 3.79 -2.83 -0.87
N SER A 166 3.80 -1.80 -0.02
CA SER A 166 4.98 -0.93 0.13
C SER A 166 6.16 -1.66 0.78
N ILE A 167 5.91 -2.44 1.84
CA ILE A 167 6.94 -3.18 2.56
C ILE A 167 7.52 -4.28 1.66
N ALA A 168 6.65 -5.12 1.09
CA ALA A 168 7.08 -6.25 0.26
C ALA A 168 7.81 -5.79 -1.00
N PHE A 169 7.34 -4.72 -1.65
CA PHE A 169 8.02 -4.15 -2.82
C PHE A 169 9.42 -3.64 -2.46
N GLY A 170 9.55 -2.87 -1.37
CA GLY A 170 10.84 -2.33 -0.95
C GLY A 170 11.87 -3.42 -0.68
N ILE A 171 11.49 -4.47 0.04
CA ILE A 171 12.38 -5.61 0.35
C ILE A 171 12.73 -6.40 -0.92
N SER A 172 11.75 -6.71 -1.77
CA SER A 172 11.99 -7.47 -3.02
C SER A 172 12.95 -6.75 -3.96
N VAL A 173 12.80 -5.42 -4.07
CA VAL A 173 13.65 -4.58 -4.90
C VAL A 173 15.09 -4.54 -4.39
N ASP A 174 15.29 -4.47 -3.08
CA ASP A 174 16.61 -4.47 -2.46
C ASP A 174 17.38 -5.75 -2.85
N ASP A 175 16.77 -6.91 -2.70
CA ASP A 175 17.32 -8.20 -3.14
C ASP A 175 17.70 -8.18 -4.63
N THR A 176 16.82 -7.66 -5.48
CA THR A 176 17.06 -7.57 -6.93
C THR A 176 18.24 -6.67 -7.26
N ILE A 177 18.35 -5.51 -6.60
CA ILE A 177 19.47 -4.57 -6.80
C ILE A 177 20.80 -5.21 -6.41
N HIS A 178 20.84 -5.85 -5.24
CA HIS A 178 22.04 -6.55 -4.77
C HIS A 178 22.49 -7.66 -5.73
N PHE A 179 21.55 -8.49 -6.17
CA PHE A 179 21.86 -9.55 -7.14
C PHE A 179 22.37 -8.99 -8.47
N LEU A 180 21.68 -7.98 -9.03
CA LEU A 180 22.06 -7.41 -10.33
C LEU A 180 23.38 -6.62 -10.26
N ALA A 181 23.66 -5.97 -9.14
CA ALA A 181 24.95 -5.31 -8.91
C ALA A 181 26.09 -6.34 -8.90
N LYS A 182 25.92 -7.45 -8.18
CA LYS A 182 26.89 -8.55 -8.16
C LYS A 182 27.00 -9.22 -9.53
N TYR A 183 25.88 -9.53 -10.20
CA TYR A 183 25.90 -10.07 -11.56
C TYR A 183 26.71 -9.20 -12.51
N ARG A 184 26.59 -7.89 -12.41
CA ARG A 184 27.38 -6.98 -13.25
C ARG A 184 28.88 -7.05 -12.95
N GLN A 185 29.26 -7.14 -11.66
CA GLN A 185 30.66 -7.32 -11.25
C GLN A 185 31.23 -8.63 -11.83
N GLU A 186 30.49 -9.74 -11.67
CA GLU A 186 30.88 -11.04 -12.19
C GLU A 186 30.92 -11.08 -13.73
N LEU A 187 30.06 -10.29 -14.40
CA LEU A 187 30.05 -10.21 -15.86
C LEU A 187 31.35 -9.62 -16.41
N GLN A 188 31.96 -8.66 -15.70
CA GLN A 188 33.26 -8.11 -16.04
C GLN A 188 34.40 -9.11 -15.76
N ALA A 189 34.39 -9.74 -14.59
CA ALA A 189 35.40 -10.72 -14.18
C ALA A 189 35.42 -11.96 -15.10
N HIS A 190 34.26 -12.42 -15.56
CA HIS A 190 34.17 -13.60 -16.44
C HIS A 190 34.14 -13.26 -17.94
N GLN A 191 34.70 -12.12 -18.36
CA GLN A 191 34.82 -11.74 -19.77
C GLN A 191 33.47 -11.83 -20.54
N TRP A 192 32.41 -11.33 -19.96
CA TRP A 192 31.06 -11.24 -20.55
C TRP A 192 30.36 -12.62 -20.76
N ARG A 193 30.78 -13.66 -20.06
CA ARG A 193 30.14 -14.97 -20.13
C ARG A 193 28.92 -14.98 -19.19
N VAL A 194 27.74 -14.70 -19.74
CA VAL A 194 26.48 -14.56 -18.98
C VAL A 194 26.22 -15.75 -18.04
N LYS A 195 26.29 -17.00 -18.53
CA LYS A 195 26.06 -18.20 -17.70
C LYS A 195 26.96 -18.26 -16.47
N LYS A 196 28.25 -18.10 -16.64
CA LYS A 196 29.21 -18.16 -15.53
C LYS A 196 28.95 -17.04 -14.53
N SER A 197 28.67 -15.83 -15.01
CA SER A 197 28.40 -14.66 -14.19
C SER A 197 27.09 -14.78 -13.39
N VAL A 198 26.03 -15.34 -13.98
CA VAL A 198 24.76 -15.60 -13.27
C VAL A 198 24.97 -16.62 -12.15
N TYR A 199 25.68 -17.74 -12.43
CA TYR A 199 25.96 -18.75 -11.41
C TYR A 199 26.86 -18.23 -10.29
N ALA A 200 27.88 -17.44 -10.62
CA ALA A 200 28.76 -16.85 -9.63
C ALA A 200 28.00 -15.84 -8.73
N ALA A 201 27.20 -14.96 -9.33
CA ALA A 201 26.35 -14.04 -8.59
C ALA A 201 25.34 -14.77 -7.69
N LEU A 202 24.68 -15.81 -8.22
CA LEU A 202 23.72 -16.61 -7.45
C LEU A 202 24.37 -17.34 -6.27
N ARG A 203 25.57 -17.86 -6.45
CA ARG A 203 26.30 -18.54 -5.39
C ARG A 203 26.68 -17.60 -4.25
N GLU A 204 27.02 -16.36 -4.54
CA GLU A 204 27.47 -15.39 -3.55
C GLU A 204 26.29 -14.67 -2.89
N THR A 205 25.34 -14.13 -3.68
CA THR A 205 24.21 -13.36 -3.15
C THR A 205 22.99 -14.20 -2.81
N GLY A 206 22.76 -15.31 -3.52
CA GLY A 206 21.57 -16.12 -3.35
C GLY A 206 21.45 -16.74 -1.95
N VAL A 207 22.56 -17.14 -1.35
CA VAL A 207 22.58 -17.64 0.03
C VAL A 207 22.17 -16.57 1.02
N SER A 208 22.70 -15.35 0.86
CA SER A 208 22.32 -14.21 1.71
C SER A 208 20.84 -13.87 1.56
N MET A 209 20.35 -13.76 0.32
CA MET A 209 18.94 -13.49 0.01
C MET A 209 18.00 -14.54 0.61
N PHE A 210 18.38 -15.81 0.57
CA PHE A 210 17.62 -16.90 1.19
C PHE A 210 17.50 -16.70 2.71
N TYR A 211 18.63 -16.47 3.41
CA TYR A 211 18.62 -16.29 4.85
C TYR A 211 17.86 -15.04 5.28
N THR A 212 18.06 -13.91 4.61
CA THR A 212 17.34 -12.66 4.91
C THR A 212 15.84 -12.83 4.73
N SER A 213 15.41 -13.47 3.64
CA SER A 213 13.99 -13.70 3.36
C SER A 213 13.35 -14.64 4.40
N ILE A 214 14.05 -15.68 4.83
CA ILE A 214 13.55 -16.59 5.88
C ILE A 214 13.42 -15.86 7.23
N VAL A 215 14.42 -15.08 7.60
CA VAL A 215 14.35 -14.28 8.85
C VAL A 215 13.18 -13.30 8.82
N LEU A 216 13.01 -12.59 7.70
CA LEU A 216 11.90 -11.65 7.53
C LEU A 216 10.55 -12.36 7.49
N PHE A 217 10.45 -13.51 6.84
CA PHE A 217 9.25 -14.34 6.83
C PHE A 217 8.79 -14.65 8.26
N PHE A 218 9.66 -15.21 9.09
CA PHE A 218 9.33 -15.51 10.49
C PHE A 218 9.10 -14.25 11.32
N GLY A 219 9.85 -13.17 11.06
CA GLY A 219 9.67 -11.89 11.73
C GLY A 219 8.27 -11.31 11.52
N PHE A 220 7.75 -11.33 10.30
CA PHE A 220 6.39 -10.89 10.02
C PHE A 220 5.32 -11.90 10.42
N LEU A 221 5.64 -13.20 10.40
CA LEU A 221 4.72 -14.26 10.81
C LEU A 221 4.29 -14.12 12.28
N VAL A 222 5.15 -13.61 13.13
CA VAL A 222 4.82 -13.35 14.56
C VAL A 222 3.59 -12.46 14.70
N PHE A 223 3.32 -11.55 13.76
CA PHE A 223 2.16 -10.67 13.82
C PHE A 223 0.82 -11.41 13.68
N ILE A 224 0.81 -12.66 13.22
CA ILE A 224 -0.40 -13.50 13.16
C ILE A 224 -0.94 -13.82 14.56
N VAL A 225 -0.09 -13.82 15.58
CA VAL A 225 -0.50 -14.07 16.98
C VAL A 225 -1.23 -12.86 17.61
N SER A 226 -1.29 -11.73 16.90
CA SER A 226 -1.98 -10.52 17.37
C SER A 226 -3.48 -10.75 17.55
N SER A 227 -4.11 -10.04 18.49
CA SER A 227 -5.57 -9.97 18.64
C SER A 227 -6.23 -8.99 17.66
N PHE A 228 -5.44 -8.15 16.97
CA PHE A 228 -5.95 -7.14 16.05
C PHE A 228 -5.93 -7.65 14.59
N GLY A 229 -7.11 -7.80 13.98
CA GLY A 229 -7.26 -8.39 12.65
C GLY A 229 -6.48 -7.69 11.54
N GLY A 230 -6.25 -6.37 11.63
CA GLY A 230 -5.41 -5.63 10.71
C GLY A 230 -3.94 -6.04 10.77
N THR A 231 -3.42 -6.31 11.97
CA THR A 231 -2.05 -6.78 12.18
C THR A 231 -1.89 -8.23 11.72
N ILE A 232 -2.88 -9.09 11.98
CA ILE A 232 -2.91 -10.48 11.49
C ILE A 232 -2.82 -10.50 9.97
N ALA A 233 -3.68 -9.71 9.30
CA ALA A 233 -3.69 -9.64 7.85
C ALA A 233 -2.37 -9.09 7.29
N LEU A 234 -1.81 -8.04 7.91
CA LEU A 234 -0.51 -7.49 7.54
C LEU A 234 0.59 -8.54 7.66
N GLY A 235 0.74 -9.17 8.82
CA GLY A 235 1.78 -10.16 9.06
C GLY A 235 1.69 -11.36 8.13
N GLY A 236 0.51 -11.93 7.98
CA GLY A 236 0.28 -13.09 7.10
C GLY A 236 0.55 -12.76 5.63
N LEU A 237 0.00 -11.66 5.12
CA LEU A 237 0.21 -11.26 3.73
C LEU A 237 1.65 -10.90 3.43
N VAL A 238 2.33 -10.11 4.30
CA VAL A 238 3.75 -9.78 4.10
C VAL A 238 4.61 -11.03 4.10
N SER A 239 4.42 -11.95 5.07
CA SER A 239 5.18 -13.19 5.14
C SER A 239 5.04 -14.02 3.85
N VAL A 240 3.81 -14.23 3.39
CA VAL A 240 3.56 -14.98 2.15
C VAL A 240 4.16 -14.25 0.95
N THR A 241 4.01 -12.93 0.86
CA THR A 241 4.58 -12.13 -0.24
C THR A 241 6.10 -12.22 -0.28
N LEU A 242 6.77 -12.21 0.88
CA LEU A 242 8.23 -12.33 0.96
C LEU A 242 8.73 -13.70 0.50
N LEU A 243 7.99 -14.78 0.78
CA LEU A 243 8.31 -16.10 0.21
C LEU A 243 8.21 -16.11 -1.32
N PHE A 244 7.13 -15.54 -1.86
CA PHE A 244 7.00 -15.41 -3.32
C PHE A 244 8.08 -14.51 -3.93
N ALA A 245 8.47 -13.44 -3.24
CA ALA A 245 9.56 -12.55 -3.68
C ALA A 245 10.90 -13.28 -3.68
N MET A 246 11.19 -14.05 -2.63
CA MET A 246 12.39 -14.90 -2.56
C MET A 246 12.45 -15.89 -3.73
N VAL A 247 11.36 -16.63 -3.96
CA VAL A 247 11.31 -17.60 -5.08
C VAL A 247 11.44 -16.88 -6.42
N SER A 248 10.80 -15.73 -6.59
CA SER A 248 10.90 -14.93 -7.81
C SER A 248 12.33 -14.44 -8.05
N ASN A 249 12.99 -13.92 -7.02
CA ASN A 249 14.35 -13.40 -7.15
C ASN A 249 15.41 -14.50 -7.29
N LEU A 250 15.21 -15.66 -6.67
CA LEU A 250 16.17 -16.77 -6.78
C LEU A 250 15.99 -17.63 -8.03
N LEU A 251 14.78 -17.73 -8.59
CA LEU A 251 14.49 -18.56 -9.75
C LEU A 251 14.19 -17.77 -11.01
N LEU A 252 13.23 -16.82 -10.93
CA LEU A 252 12.77 -16.10 -12.10
C LEU A 252 13.82 -15.11 -12.61
N LEU A 253 14.45 -14.35 -11.73
CA LEU A 253 15.45 -13.35 -12.12
C LEU A 253 16.66 -13.98 -12.83
N PRO A 254 17.32 -15.04 -12.29
CA PRO A 254 18.39 -15.75 -13.01
C PRO A 254 17.91 -16.37 -14.31
N SER A 255 16.71 -16.95 -14.34
CA SER A 255 16.15 -17.57 -15.54
C SER A 255 15.92 -16.57 -16.66
N LEU A 256 15.42 -15.36 -16.33
CA LEU A 256 15.27 -14.26 -17.30
C LEU A 256 16.61 -13.81 -17.86
N LEU A 257 17.64 -13.68 -17.03
CA LEU A 257 19.00 -13.33 -17.47
C LEU A 257 19.57 -14.40 -18.42
N LEU A 258 19.37 -15.68 -18.11
CA LEU A 258 19.84 -16.78 -18.95
C LEU A 258 19.07 -16.89 -20.27
N SER A 259 17.75 -16.66 -20.24
CA SER A 259 16.92 -16.73 -21.46
C SER A 259 17.24 -15.62 -22.46
N LEU A 260 17.71 -14.47 -21.98
CA LEU A 260 18.09 -13.32 -22.80
C LEU A 260 19.59 -13.27 -23.11
N GLU A 261 20.34 -14.34 -22.82
CA GLU A 261 21.80 -14.43 -23.02
C GLU A 261 22.23 -13.97 -24.41
N GLN A 262 21.54 -14.43 -25.47
CA GLN A 262 21.89 -14.08 -26.85
C GLN A 262 21.72 -12.59 -27.17
N ARG A 263 20.79 -11.90 -26.49
CA ARG A 263 20.55 -10.45 -26.68
C ARG A 263 21.43 -9.60 -25.77
N ILE A 264 21.67 -10.06 -24.54
CA ILE A 264 22.42 -9.33 -23.51
C ILE A 264 23.94 -9.45 -23.73
N ALA A 265 24.42 -10.59 -24.25
CA ALA A 265 25.86 -10.84 -24.47
C ALA A 265 26.52 -10.01 -25.58
N ASN A 266 25.77 -9.24 -26.33
CA ASN A 266 26.36 -8.32 -27.29
C ASN A 266 27.08 -7.16 -26.59
N LYS A 267 28.39 -7.13 -26.65
CA LYS A 267 29.30 -6.08 -26.13
C LYS A 267 28.84 -4.64 -26.48
N LYS A 268 28.02 -4.48 -27.55
CA LYS A 268 27.46 -3.19 -27.98
C LYS A 268 26.30 -2.69 -27.13
N VAL A 269 25.58 -3.59 -26.41
CA VAL A 269 24.43 -3.21 -25.54
C VAL A 269 24.92 -2.71 -24.19
N PHE A 270 26.00 -3.31 -23.68
CA PHE A 270 26.65 -2.84 -22.45
C PHE A 270 27.75 -1.84 -22.81
N LYS A 271 27.41 -0.60 -23.07
CA LYS A 271 28.38 0.48 -23.10
C LYS A 271 29.14 0.53 -21.76
N GLU A 272 30.41 0.88 -21.77
CA GLU A 272 31.25 0.96 -20.58
C GLU A 272 30.51 1.66 -19.42
N PRO A 273 30.54 1.08 -18.21
CA PRO A 273 29.84 1.66 -17.07
C PRO A 273 30.37 3.04 -16.71
N ALA A 274 29.45 3.92 -16.26
CA ALA A 274 29.84 5.23 -15.73
C ALA A 274 30.67 5.14 -14.43
N MET A 275 30.62 3.98 -13.75
CA MET A 275 31.40 3.67 -12.56
C MET A 275 32.40 2.52 -12.87
N LYS A 276 33.69 2.74 -12.73
CA LYS A 276 34.69 1.65 -12.67
C LYS A 276 34.58 1.06 -11.26
N LEU A 277 34.10 -0.16 -11.15
CA LEU A 277 34.19 -0.93 -9.91
C LEU A 277 35.67 -1.27 -9.72
N ILE A 278 36.20 -0.96 -8.55
CA ILE A 278 37.56 -1.29 -8.17
C ILE A 278 37.68 -2.81 -8.17
N PRO A 279 38.65 -3.42 -8.89
CA PRO A 279 38.91 -4.86 -8.82
C PRO A 279 39.20 -5.25 -7.36
N LYS A 280 38.80 -6.44 -6.94
CA LYS A 280 39.23 -6.98 -5.64
C LYS A 280 40.77 -7.10 -5.66
N GLU A 281 41.43 -6.63 -4.60
CA GLU A 281 42.88 -6.77 -4.40
C GLU A 281 43.39 -8.21 -4.59
N GLU A 282 42.53 -9.23 -4.33
CA GLU A 282 42.84 -10.64 -4.55
C GLU A 282 43.09 -11.00 -6.03
N ASP A 283 42.35 -10.36 -6.95
CA ASP A 283 42.52 -10.64 -8.41
C ASP A 283 43.80 -10.00 -9.00
N GLU A 284 44.30 -8.94 -8.38
CA GLU A 284 45.58 -8.34 -8.76
C GLU A 284 46.74 -9.15 -8.23
N LEU A 285 46.66 -9.62 -6.98
CA LEU A 285 47.66 -10.50 -6.38
C LEU A 285 47.80 -11.84 -7.14
N GLU A 286 46.69 -12.42 -7.59
CA GLU A 286 46.69 -13.67 -8.37
C GLU A 286 47.32 -13.48 -9.76
N LYS A 287 47.12 -12.34 -10.38
CA LYS A 287 47.76 -12.00 -11.66
C LYS A 287 49.29 -11.78 -11.51
N ASP A 288 49.67 -11.07 -10.46
CA ASP A 288 51.10 -10.81 -10.18
C ASP A 288 51.86 -12.11 -9.85
N ILE A 289 51.21 -13.04 -9.12
CA ILE A 289 51.76 -14.37 -8.84
C ILE A 289 51.88 -15.23 -10.09
N ILE A 290 50.89 -15.17 -11.00
CA ILE A 290 50.97 -15.91 -12.28
C ILE A 290 52.04 -15.34 -13.20
N GLU A 291 52.20 -14.01 -13.26
CA GLU A 291 53.26 -13.37 -14.06
C GLU A 291 54.66 -13.60 -13.50
N GLU A 292 54.80 -13.78 -12.16
CA GLU A 292 56.10 -14.19 -11.55
C GLU A 292 56.44 -15.67 -11.76
N LEU A 293 55.45 -16.54 -11.90
CA LEU A 293 55.66 -17.97 -12.16
C LEU A 293 55.93 -18.29 -13.64
N GLU A 294 55.59 -17.37 -14.56
CA GLU A 294 55.88 -17.52 -16.00
C GLU A 294 57.22 -16.91 -16.42
N LYS A 295 57.96 -16.24 -15.52
CA LYS A 295 59.33 -15.73 -15.72
C LYS A 295 60.35 -16.69 -15.13
#